data_9e30fa740e83b94c4b321d268b75f9f0
#
_entry.id   9e30fa740e83b94c4b321d268b75f9f0
#
_cell.length_a   1.000
_cell.length_b   1.000
_cell.length_c   1.000
_cell.angle_alpha   90.00
_cell.angle_beta   90.00
_cell.angle_gamma   90.00
#
_symmetry.space_group_name_H-M   'P 1'
#
loop_
_entity.id
_entity.type
_entity.pdbx_description
1 polymer ?
#
loop_
_entity_poly.entity_id
_entity_poly.type
_entity_poly.pdbx_seq_one_letter_code
_entity_poly.pdbx_strand_id
1 'polypeptide(L)'
;MAVEEIHAEMVSSVWKVLVEPGSAVAAGDTLVILESMKMEIPVLTERAGTVGELHVVEGEVLQEGDLIATVVDGTTAPSRG
;
A
#
# COMPACT_ATOMS: atom_id res chain seq x y z
N MET A 1 -12.26 14.57 -0.16
CA MET A 1 -11.72 13.22 -0.35
C MET A 1 -10.20 13.29 -0.25
N ALA A 2 -9.61 12.43 0.53
CA ALA A 2 -8.17 12.45 0.77
C ALA A 2 -7.52 11.22 0.15
N VAL A 3 -6.28 11.39 -0.29
CA VAL A 3 -5.50 10.30 -0.84
C VAL A 3 -4.24 10.20 -0.01
N GLU A 4 -3.98 9.01 0.51
CA GLU A 4 -2.73 8.73 1.20
C GLU A 4 -1.77 8.09 0.21
N GLU A 5 -0.59 8.67 0.07
CA GLU A 5 0.46 8.07 -0.76
C GLU A 5 1.40 7.32 0.16
N ILE A 6 1.67 6.09 -0.19
CA ILE A 6 2.50 5.21 0.63
C ILE A 6 3.77 4.95 -0.15
N HIS A 7 4.90 5.31 0.46
CA HIS A 7 6.21 5.27 -0.18
C HIS A 7 7.13 4.33 0.57
N ALA A 8 8.10 3.79 -0.15
CA ALA A 8 9.14 2.99 0.47
C ALA A 8 10.02 3.90 1.31
N GLU A 9 10.35 3.44 2.51
CA GLU A 9 11.18 4.23 3.43
C GLU A 9 12.65 3.88 3.31
N MET A 10 12.96 2.80 2.63
CA MET A 10 14.34 2.36 2.44
C MET A 10 14.42 1.45 1.23
N VAL A 11 15.61 1.22 0.74
CA VAL A 11 15.83 0.26 -0.33
C VAL A 11 15.38 -1.11 0.15
N SER A 12 14.53 -1.77 -0.64
CA SER A 12 13.94 -3.04 -0.24
C SER A 12 13.41 -3.77 -1.46
N SER A 13 13.07 -5.04 -1.28
CA SER A 13 12.43 -5.84 -2.32
C SER A 13 10.98 -6.06 -1.94
N VAL A 14 10.11 -6.16 -2.93
CA VAL A 14 8.71 -6.48 -2.68
C VAL A 14 8.59 -7.99 -2.55
N TRP A 15 8.31 -8.46 -1.34
CA TRP A 15 8.21 -9.89 -1.08
C TRP A 15 6.80 -10.41 -1.33
N LYS A 16 5.79 -9.67 -0.86
CA LYS A 16 4.39 -10.05 -1.03
C LYS A 16 3.55 -8.83 -1.30
N VAL A 17 2.57 -8.96 -2.18
CA VAL A 17 1.55 -7.95 -2.42
C VAL A 17 0.24 -8.56 -1.96
N LEU A 18 -0.41 -7.92 -0.98
CA LEU A 18 -1.57 -8.48 -0.32
C LEU A 18 -2.88 -7.84 -0.76
N VAL A 19 -2.81 -6.79 -1.57
CA VAL A 19 -4.00 -6.07 -2.03
C VAL A 19 -3.90 -5.83 -3.52
N GLU A 20 -5.01 -5.38 -4.11
CA GLU A 20 -5.07 -5.00 -5.52
C GLU A 20 -5.78 -3.67 -5.62
N PRO A 21 -5.65 -2.98 -6.76
CA PRO A 21 -6.45 -1.78 -6.97
C PRO A 21 -7.93 -2.12 -6.79
N GLY A 22 -8.62 -1.29 -6.05
CA GLY A 22 -10.02 -1.51 -5.74
C GLY A 22 -10.28 -2.26 -4.45
N SER A 23 -9.23 -2.80 -3.81
CA SER A 23 -9.42 -3.50 -2.52
C SER A 23 -9.85 -2.52 -1.45
N ALA A 24 -10.81 -2.94 -0.63
CA ALA A 24 -11.18 -2.18 0.55
C ALA A 24 -10.22 -2.55 1.68
N VAL A 25 -9.75 -1.55 2.39
CA VAL A 25 -8.79 -1.76 3.49
C VAL A 25 -9.24 -0.98 4.71
N ALA A 26 -8.87 -1.49 5.86
CA ALA A 26 -9.10 -0.80 7.14
C ALA A 26 -7.78 -0.21 7.60
N ALA A 27 -7.86 0.77 8.47
CA ALA A 27 -6.66 1.36 9.06
C ALA A 27 -5.86 0.27 9.76
N GLY A 28 -4.56 0.22 9.49
CA GLY A 28 -3.69 -0.80 10.04
C GLY A 28 -3.53 -2.04 9.21
N ASP A 29 -4.28 -2.16 8.11
CA ASP A 29 -4.13 -3.33 7.24
C ASP A 29 -2.79 -3.28 6.54
N THR A 30 -2.20 -4.46 6.35
CA THR A 30 -0.94 -4.59 5.61
C THR A 30 -1.23 -4.64 4.12
N LEU A 31 -0.60 -3.76 3.37
CA LEU A 31 -0.80 -3.69 1.93
C LEU A 31 0.21 -4.55 1.19
N VAL A 32 1.45 -4.44 1.56
CA VAL A 32 2.54 -5.21 0.97
C VAL A 32 3.52 -5.56 2.08
N ILE A 33 4.35 -6.56 1.82
CA ILE A 33 5.45 -6.88 2.73
C ILE A 33 6.72 -6.73 1.92
N LEU A 34 7.62 -5.91 2.43
CA LEU A 34 8.93 -5.70 1.83
C LEU A 34 9.96 -6.52 2.57
N GLU A 35 11.06 -6.79 1.92
CA GLU A 35 12.19 -7.46 2.56
C GLU A 35 13.42 -6.59 2.40
N SER A 36 14.12 -6.37 3.49
CA SER A 36 15.37 -5.63 3.49
C SER A 36 16.26 -6.23 4.56
N MET A 37 17.49 -6.56 4.20
CA MET A 37 18.47 -7.09 5.15
C MET A 37 17.93 -8.32 5.89
N LYS A 38 17.23 -9.19 5.17
CA LYS A 38 16.66 -10.43 5.70
C LYS A 38 15.57 -10.20 6.73
N MET A 39 15.00 -9.00 6.74
CA MET A 39 13.87 -8.69 7.63
C MET A 39 12.66 -8.42 6.77
N GLU A 40 11.51 -8.87 7.25
CA GLU A 40 10.24 -8.61 6.60
C GLU A 40 9.66 -7.33 7.19
N ILE A 41 9.28 -6.42 6.32
CA ILE A 41 8.79 -5.12 6.73
C ILE A 41 7.39 -4.96 6.20
N PRO A 42 6.35 -5.06 7.04
CA PRO A 42 4.98 -4.84 6.57
C PRO A 42 4.76 -3.35 6.33
N VAL A 43 4.10 -3.05 5.24
CA VAL A 43 3.71 -1.68 4.90
C VAL A 43 2.22 -1.57 5.16
N LEU A 44 1.87 -0.74 6.11
CA LEU A 44 0.49 -0.62 6.58
C LEU A 44 -0.12 0.66 6.07
N THR A 45 -1.44 0.63 5.85
CA THR A 45 -2.15 1.87 5.62
C THR A 45 -2.57 2.48 6.96
N GLU A 46 -2.51 3.79 7.04
CA GLU A 46 -2.95 4.49 8.24
C GLU A 46 -4.43 4.85 8.17
N ARG A 47 -5.05 4.68 7.01
CA ARG A 47 -6.42 5.07 6.79
C ARG A 47 -7.24 3.91 6.25
N ALA A 48 -8.49 3.87 6.64
CA ALA A 48 -9.46 3.02 5.98
C ALA A 48 -9.81 3.64 4.65
N GLY A 49 -10.04 2.82 3.64
CA GLY A 49 -10.41 3.33 2.34
C GLY A 49 -10.30 2.25 1.29
N THR A 50 -10.03 2.69 0.08
CA THR A 50 -9.92 1.82 -1.08
C THR A 50 -8.55 2.04 -1.72
N VAL A 51 -7.88 0.96 -2.08
CA VAL A 51 -6.61 1.05 -2.79
C VAL A 51 -6.89 1.64 -4.17
N GLY A 52 -6.30 2.80 -4.44
CA GLY A 52 -6.49 3.47 -5.72
C GLY A 52 -5.57 2.93 -6.76
N GLU A 53 -4.26 3.01 -6.50
CA GLU A 53 -3.24 2.56 -7.43
C GLU A 53 -2.26 1.69 -6.67
N LEU A 54 -1.77 0.67 -7.35
CA LEU A 54 -0.72 -0.18 -6.82
C LEU A 54 0.42 -0.14 -7.82
N HIS A 55 1.57 0.35 -7.38
CA HIS A 55 2.69 0.64 -8.27
C HIS A 55 3.81 -0.37 -8.19
N VAL A 56 3.61 -1.46 -7.46
CA VAL A 56 4.68 -2.44 -7.24
C VAL A 56 4.18 -3.83 -7.58
N VAL A 57 5.13 -4.71 -7.93
CA VAL A 57 4.85 -6.12 -8.17
C VAL A 57 5.85 -6.93 -7.34
N GLU A 58 5.47 -8.16 -7.04
CA GLU A 58 6.34 -9.04 -6.26
C GLU A 58 7.65 -9.26 -7.00
N GLY A 59 8.74 -9.18 -6.27
CA GLY A 59 10.08 -9.35 -6.82
C GLY A 59 10.77 -8.07 -7.23
N GLU A 60 10.05 -6.98 -7.23
CA GLU A 60 10.61 -5.70 -7.65
C GLU A 60 11.48 -5.11 -6.54
N VAL A 61 12.55 -4.42 -6.94
CA VAL A 61 13.41 -3.71 -5.99
C VAL A 61 13.00 -2.24 -5.97
N LEU A 62 12.79 -1.72 -4.78
CA LEU A 62 12.36 -0.33 -4.59
C LEU A 62 13.49 0.49 -4.00
N GLN A 63 13.52 1.76 -4.37
CA GLN A 63 14.43 2.73 -3.78
C GLN A 63 13.65 3.53 -2.74
N GLU A 64 14.40 4.17 -1.83
CA GLU A 64 13.78 5.06 -0.87
C GLU A 64 12.97 6.13 -1.60
N GLY A 65 11.73 6.33 -1.18
CA GLY A 65 10.86 7.32 -1.79
C GLY A 65 10.00 6.83 -2.92
N ASP A 66 10.23 5.60 -3.40
CA ASP A 66 9.39 5.06 -4.48
C ASP A 66 7.96 4.91 -3.99
N LEU A 67 7.02 5.26 -4.84
CA LEU A 67 5.60 5.16 -4.51
C LEU A 67 5.18 3.70 -4.58
N ILE A 68 4.56 3.21 -3.52
CA ILE A 68 4.09 1.84 -3.43
C ILE A 68 2.63 1.76 -3.85
N ALA A 69 1.79 2.58 -3.24
CA ALA A 69 0.36 2.50 -3.47
C ALA A 69 -0.30 3.78 -3.00
N THR A 70 -1.53 3.98 -3.44
CA THR A 70 -2.35 5.05 -2.90
C THR A 70 -3.60 4.45 -2.28
N VAL A 71 -4.06 5.05 -1.21
CA VAL A 71 -5.32 4.67 -0.55
C VAL A 71 -6.21 5.90 -0.57
N VAL A 72 -7.38 5.74 -1.18
CA VAL A 72 -8.36 6.82 -1.27
C VAL A 72 -9.28 6.69 -0.06
N ASP A 73 -9.46 7.78 0.64
CA ASP A 73 -10.33 7.83 1.81
C ASP A 73 -11.71 7.35 1.42
N GLY A 74 -12.18 6.43 2.19
CA GLY A 74 -13.27 5.69 1.78
C GLY A 74 -14.55 6.21 1.80
N THR A 75 -14.69 7.19 2.00
CA THR A 75 -15.89 7.41 1.97
C THR A 75 -16.74 7.27 1.02
N THR A 76 -16.95 6.89 0.64
CA THR A 76 -17.64 6.95 -0.05
C THR A 76 -18.45 6.49 -0.58
N ALA A 77 -18.52 6.22 -0.60
CA ALA A 77 -19.20 5.91 -1.04
C ALA A 77 -20.14 5.79 -1.30
N PRO A 78 -20.43 5.65 -1.48
CA PRO A 78 -21.22 5.54 -1.76
C PRO A 78 -22.04 5.31 -1.90
N SER A 79 -21.82 5.40 -1.73
CA SER A 79 -22.45 5.28 -1.82
C SER A 79 -23.28 4.97 -1.88
N ARG A 80 -23.49 4.80 -1.79
CA ARG A 80 -24.27 4.46 -1.84
C ARG A 80 -25.00 4.48 -2.07
N GLY A 81 -24.48 4.51 -1.98
CA GLY A 81 -25.43 4.50 -2.24
C GLY A 81 -26.33 4.44 -2.35
#